data_30f8730a5ae9e29e9c0d10e7fba6200f
#
_entry.id   30f8730a5ae9e29e9c0d10e7fba6200f
#
_cell.length_a   1.000
_cell.length_b   1.000
_cell.length_c   1.000
_cell.angle_alpha   90.00
_cell.angle_beta   90.00
_cell.angle_gamma   90.00
#
_symmetry.space_group_name_H-M   'P 1'
#
loop_
_entity.id
_entity.type
_entity.pdbx_description
1 polymer ?
#
loop_
_entity_poly.entity_id
_entity_poly.type
_entity_poly.pdbx_seq_one_letter_code
_entity_poly.pdbx_strand_id
1 'polypeptide(L)'
;MPDVRTIRVFIASPGDLAVERAAFKDVIEELNDGFGDGAGVKFELLAWEATPAVMTTRSQGLINQEIDRCDVFVMAMHRRWGQEAPDAKPYSSYTEEEFHRAVDRWVRTGSPTILVFFKEIEPGQMADPGKQLQQVLDFRRRLEAQRTLLYRPFSAMAEFKDEVQKHLRAYVRGDLPRADAALEKVVLPQHAIEELEKAHAEAAEALARAEREHQLAEAAVARAEKFALEFAERAAKAALEGRVEEARQDFAKATEGTANLQVLYLAFEYYFRTGDLATAEDLVERRLALSGRDAKTAHTARALGNLGTIYWTRGELDRAEKMYRKGLDIDEKLSNQEGIARHYSNLGLIYEKRGELDSAEEMYRKSLAIKERLGLQEGMANTYGNLGVIYETRGELDRAEEMHKKSLAIAEKLGRQEGMANQYGNLGLLYRMRGELDRAEEMHRKSLAIEEKLGHQEGIANDYVNLGSIAEDRGELELARELWTKARDLYAKIGMPNDVKDVEEWLDGLSPEGAAE
;
A
#
# COMPACT_ATOMS: atom_id res chain seq x y z
N MET A 1 42.60 25.76 43.50
CA MET A 1 42.40 25.90 42.05
C MET A 1 41.45 27.06 41.89
N PRO A 2 41.64 27.99 40.93
CA PRO A 2 40.62 29.02 40.72
C PRO A 2 39.32 28.33 40.33
N ASP A 3 38.18 28.85 40.84
CA ASP A 3 36.84 28.35 40.47
C ASP A 3 36.62 28.52 38.95
N VAL A 4 36.51 27.38 38.27
CA VAL A 4 36.23 27.38 36.80
C VAL A 4 34.75 27.69 36.63
N ARG A 5 34.45 28.82 35.99
CA ARG A 5 33.07 29.21 35.65
C ARG A 5 32.55 28.29 34.52
N THR A 6 31.55 27.49 34.79
CA THR A 6 30.87 26.68 33.78
C THR A 6 29.77 27.50 33.10
N ILE A 7 29.83 27.58 31.76
CA ILE A 7 28.82 28.20 30.90
C ILE A 7 28.04 27.09 30.19
N ARG A 8 26.76 26.97 30.49
CA ARG A 8 25.86 25.95 29.93
C ARG A 8 25.21 26.46 28.64
N VAL A 9 25.45 25.77 27.55
CA VAL A 9 24.94 26.16 26.22
C VAL A 9 23.97 25.10 25.74
N PHE A 10 22.75 25.52 25.38
CA PHE A 10 21.74 24.64 24.80
C PHE A 10 21.55 25.00 23.32
N ILE A 11 21.38 23.99 22.44
CA ILE A 11 21.06 24.17 21.03
C ILE A 11 19.70 23.56 20.68
N ALA A 12 18.77 24.40 20.21
CA ALA A 12 17.48 24.04 19.64
C ALA A 12 17.56 24.06 18.11
N SER A 13 17.26 22.96 17.44
CA SER A 13 17.18 22.94 15.98
C SER A 13 16.35 21.76 15.48
N PRO A 14 15.57 21.94 14.39
CA PRO A 14 14.83 20.85 13.72
C PRO A 14 15.75 19.76 13.15
N GLY A 15 15.15 18.59 12.81
CA GLY A 15 15.90 17.42 12.37
C GLY A 15 16.68 17.56 11.06
N ASP A 16 16.37 18.56 10.24
CA ASP A 16 17.11 18.84 8.98
C ASP A 16 18.46 19.55 9.20
N LEU A 17 18.79 19.91 10.44
CA LEU A 17 20.06 20.51 10.83
C LEU A 17 20.92 19.56 11.70
N ALA A 18 20.82 18.27 11.51
CA ALA A 18 21.60 17.29 12.27
C ALA A 18 23.12 17.45 12.11
N VAL A 19 23.58 17.86 10.93
CA VAL A 19 25.00 18.11 10.64
C VAL A 19 25.50 19.36 11.36
N GLU A 20 24.68 20.41 11.42
CA GLU A 20 24.97 21.65 12.13
C GLU A 20 25.00 21.41 13.66
N ARG A 21 24.15 20.54 14.19
CA ARG A 21 24.23 20.14 15.61
C ARG A 21 25.51 19.40 15.95
N ALA A 22 25.94 18.48 15.08
CA ALA A 22 27.22 17.80 15.26
C ALA A 22 28.41 18.80 15.23
N ALA A 23 28.39 19.70 14.24
CA ALA A 23 29.40 20.75 14.12
C ALA A 23 29.40 21.72 15.32
N PHE A 24 28.24 21.97 15.93
CA PHE A 24 28.14 22.77 17.15
C PHE A 24 28.84 22.10 18.33
N LYS A 25 28.78 20.78 18.45
CA LYS A 25 29.52 20.03 19.46
C LYS A 25 31.03 20.21 19.28
N ASP A 26 31.53 20.09 18.04
CA ASP A 26 32.93 20.34 17.72
C ASP A 26 33.35 21.75 18.16
N VAL A 27 32.53 22.76 17.90
CA VAL A 27 32.77 24.13 18.32
C VAL A 27 32.93 24.27 19.84
N ILE A 28 32.10 23.60 20.61
CA ILE A 28 32.21 23.61 22.08
C ILE A 28 33.50 22.94 22.55
N GLU A 29 33.89 21.82 21.92
CA GLU A 29 35.17 21.12 22.19
C GLU A 29 36.37 22.02 21.84
N GLU A 30 36.38 22.61 20.64
CA GLU A 30 37.44 23.55 20.19
C GLU A 30 37.55 24.79 21.09
N LEU A 31 36.44 25.31 21.60
CA LEU A 31 36.45 26.43 22.54
C LEU A 31 37.02 26.04 23.90
N ASN A 32 36.71 24.86 24.40
CA ASN A 32 37.26 24.35 25.66
C ASN A 32 38.77 24.11 25.55
N ASP A 33 39.24 23.58 24.42
CA ASP A 33 40.69 23.42 24.14
C ASP A 33 41.39 24.77 23.98
N GLY A 34 40.74 25.72 23.30
CA GLY A 34 41.29 27.05 23.01
C GLY A 34 41.32 28.02 24.21
N PHE A 35 40.44 27.85 25.18
CA PHE A 35 40.45 28.63 26.43
C PHE A 35 41.43 28.07 27.46
N GLY A 36 41.92 26.82 27.30
CA GLY A 36 42.97 26.16 28.05
C GLY A 36 42.90 26.33 29.57
N ASP A 37 43.84 25.75 30.31
CA ASP A 37 43.89 25.76 31.79
C ASP A 37 44.05 27.14 32.44
N GLY A 38 44.09 28.23 31.67
CA GLY A 38 44.37 29.59 32.16
C GLY A 38 43.16 30.56 32.16
N ALA A 39 42.08 30.28 31.43
CA ALA A 39 40.98 31.23 31.26
C ALA A 39 39.90 31.15 32.34
N GLY A 40 39.88 30.13 33.21
CA GLY A 40 38.88 29.96 34.26
C GLY A 40 37.45 29.76 33.77
N VAL A 41 37.23 29.38 32.50
CA VAL A 41 35.94 29.18 31.87
C VAL A 41 35.89 27.84 31.17
N LYS A 42 34.77 27.12 31.34
CA LYS A 42 34.48 25.86 30.64
C LYS A 42 33.05 25.92 30.06
N PHE A 43 32.90 25.54 28.78
CA PHE A 43 31.58 25.35 28.17
C PHE A 43 31.05 23.93 28.40
N GLU A 44 29.80 23.82 28.80
CA GLU A 44 29.05 22.58 28.95
C GLU A 44 27.90 22.57 27.94
N LEU A 45 27.92 21.63 27.00
CA LEU A 45 26.83 21.45 26.04
C LEU A 45 25.67 20.71 26.72
N LEU A 46 24.53 21.35 26.80
CA LEU A 46 23.27 20.76 27.21
C LEU A 46 22.55 20.27 25.93
N ALA A 47 22.68 18.98 25.61
CA ALA A 47 22.06 18.39 24.43
C ALA A 47 21.09 17.28 24.83
N TRP A 48 19.93 17.23 24.22
CA TRP A 48 18.98 16.14 24.43
C TRP A 48 19.54 14.75 24.09
N GLU A 49 20.52 14.70 23.18
CA GLU A 49 21.24 13.48 22.77
C GLU A 49 22.10 12.88 23.90
N ALA A 50 22.46 13.69 24.90
CA ALA A 50 23.19 13.25 26.09
C ALA A 50 22.26 12.83 27.22
N THR A 51 20.94 13.01 27.08
CA THR A 51 19.95 12.62 28.08
C THR A 51 19.77 11.11 28.06
N PRO A 52 19.94 10.38 29.19
CA PRO A 52 19.71 8.95 29.25
C PRO A 52 18.30 8.60 28.77
N ALA A 53 18.15 7.50 28.01
CA ALA A 53 16.86 6.96 27.58
C ALA A 53 16.09 6.46 28.81
N VAL A 54 15.39 7.36 29.49
CA VAL A 54 14.53 7.05 30.63
C VAL A 54 13.08 7.06 30.16
N MET A 55 12.32 6.03 30.51
CA MET A 55 10.86 6.04 30.29
C MET A 55 10.23 7.16 31.12
N THR A 56 9.85 8.25 30.44
CA THR A 56 9.09 9.35 31.04
C THR A 56 7.77 9.51 30.31
N THR A 57 6.78 10.07 31.00
CA THR A 57 5.48 10.38 30.41
C THR A 57 5.56 11.45 29.31
N ARG A 58 6.68 12.21 29.27
CA ARG A 58 6.95 13.25 28.27
C ARG A 58 8.48 13.49 28.19
N SER A 59 9.11 13.07 27.09
CA SER A 59 10.53 13.29 26.83
C SER A 59 10.90 14.79 26.77
N GLN A 60 10.00 15.64 26.25
CA GLN A 60 10.16 17.08 26.19
C GLN A 60 10.28 17.73 27.60
N GLY A 61 9.72 17.12 28.62
CA GLY A 61 9.86 17.63 29.99
C GLY A 61 11.29 17.65 30.49
N LEU A 62 12.15 16.72 30.09
CA LEU A 62 13.58 16.71 30.43
C LEU A 62 14.33 17.79 29.64
N ILE A 63 14.03 17.94 28.35
CA ILE A 63 14.61 18.98 27.50
C ILE A 63 14.29 20.37 28.07
N ASN A 64 13.08 20.59 28.51
CA ASN A 64 12.64 21.84 29.15
C ASN A 64 13.42 22.17 30.42
N GLN A 65 13.82 21.16 31.23
CA GLN A 65 14.68 21.38 32.41
C GLN A 65 16.09 21.83 32.00
N GLU A 66 16.63 21.31 30.89
CA GLU A 66 17.94 21.76 30.39
C GLU A 66 17.87 23.23 29.92
N ILE A 67 16.80 23.64 29.26
CA ILE A 67 16.57 25.03 28.87
C ILE A 67 16.47 25.95 30.08
N ASP A 68 15.83 25.48 31.18
CA ASP A 68 15.68 26.27 32.39
C ASP A 68 17.00 26.56 33.10
N ARG A 69 18.06 25.81 32.84
CA ARG A 69 19.37 25.98 33.47
C ARG A 69 20.48 26.47 32.54
N CYS A 70 20.21 26.63 31.22
CA CYS A 70 21.23 27.11 30.28
C CYS A 70 21.58 28.59 30.49
N ASP A 71 22.83 28.95 30.24
CA ASP A 71 23.30 30.33 30.26
C ASP A 71 23.23 31.00 28.87
N VAL A 72 23.37 30.17 27.84
CA VAL A 72 23.21 30.58 26.43
C VAL A 72 22.28 29.60 25.72
N PHE A 73 21.26 30.12 25.06
CA PHE A 73 20.34 29.37 24.23
C PHE A 73 20.64 29.71 22.75
N VAL A 74 20.95 28.70 21.96
CA VAL A 74 21.19 28.82 20.53
C VAL A 74 20.05 28.17 19.77
N MET A 75 19.47 28.87 18.82
CA MET A 75 18.46 28.35 17.91
C MET A 75 18.96 28.40 16.47
N ALA A 76 18.94 27.27 15.78
CA ALA A 76 19.28 27.20 14.37
C ALA A 76 18.08 26.66 13.57
N MET A 77 17.73 27.33 12.48
CA MET A 77 16.58 27.02 11.63
C MET A 77 16.97 26.94 10.15
N HIS A 78 16.28 26.07 9.39
CA HIS A 78 16.45 25.95 7.94
C HIS A 78 15.10 25.77 7.24
N ARG A 79 14.76 24.56 6.84
CA ARG A 79 13.52 24.24 6.07
C ARG A 79 12.41 23.65 6.90
N ARG A 80 12.72 23.13 8.08
CA ARG A 80 11.75 22.51 8.97
C ARG A 80 11.45 23.40 10.16
N TRP A 81 10.19 23.44 10.52
CA TRP A 81 9.71 24.14 11.72
C TRP A 81 9.94 23.35 13.01
N GLY A 82 10.14 22.04 12.86
CA GLY A 82 10.29 21.11 13.95
C GLY A 82 9.21 20.04 13.98
N GLN A 83 9.32 19.13 14.94
CA GLN A 83 8.31 18.10 15.17
C GLN A 83 7.06 18.73 15.77
N GLU A 84 5.87 18.33 15.30
CA GLU A 84 4.59 18.77 15.87
C GLU A 84 4.51 18.47 17.38
N ALA A 85 3.98 19.41 18.13
CA ALA A 85 3.90 19.36 19.59
C ALA A 85 2.43 19.33 20.07
N PRO A 86 1.71 18.23 19.90
CA PRO A 86 0.29 18.14 20.21
C PRO A 86 -0.01 18.34 21.71
N ASP A 87 0.97 18.09 22.56
CA ASP A 87 0.91 18.20 24.03
C ASP A 87 1.53 19.50 24.58
N ALA A 88 1.99 20.40 23.70
CA ALA A 88 2.64 21.67 24.06
C ALA A 88 1.84 22.92 23.64
N LYS A 89 0.52 22.84 23.57
CA LYS A 89 -0.30 24.01 23.22
C LYS A 89 0.04 25.20 24.11
N PRO A 90 0.18 26.45 23.55
CA PRO A 90 -0.27 26.86 22.21
C PRO A 90 0.74 26.67 21.06
N TYR A 91 1.90 26.05 21.30
CA TYR A 91 2.98 25.94 20.31
C TYR A 91 2.69 24.86 19.26
N SER A 92 3.10 25.12 18.03
CA SER A 92 2.88 24.21 16.89
C SER A 92 4.03 23.21 16.70
N SER A 93 5.19 23.45 17.32
CA SER A 93 6.32 22.52 17.32
C SER A 93 7.09 22.57 18.64
N TYR A 94 7.84 21.51 18.95
CA TYR A 94 8.72 21.48 20.12
C TYR A 94 9.84 22.52 20.03
N THR A 95 10.38 22.78 18.85
CA THR A 95 11.39 23.84 18.65
C THR A 95 10.83 25.24 18.95
N GLU A 96 9.55 25.48 18.63
CA GLU A 96 8.84 26.70 19.00
C GLU A 96 8.64 26.80 20.53
N GLU A 97 8.24 25.72 21.18
CA GLU A 97 8.12 25.65 22.64
C GLU A 97 9.46 25.98 23.32
N GLU A 98 10.54 25.35 22.87
CA GLU A 98 11.90 25.55 23.39
C GLU A 98 12.33 27.02 23.29
N PHE A 99 12.09 27.65 22.14
CA PHE A 99 12.41 29.05 21.94
C PHE A 99 11.61 29.97 22.88
N HIS A 100 10.30 29.81 22.92
CA HIS A 100 9.45 30.64 23.77
C HIS A 100 9.78 30.47 25.25
N ARG A 101 10.12 29.25 25.70
CA ARG A 101 10.56 28.99 27.05
C ARG A 101 11.85 29.76 27.40
N ALA A 102 12.81 29.76 26.48
CA ALA A 102 14.04 30.54 26.64
C ALA A 102 13.74 32.06 26.70
N VAL A 103 12.85 32.58 25.83
CA VAL A 103 12.41 33.98 25.83
C VAL A 103 11.69 34.35 27.12
N ASP A 104 10.75 33.55 27.58
CA ASP A 104 10.00 33.79 28.82
C ASP A 104 10.94 33.85 30.05
N ARG A 105 11.95 32.98 30.06
CA ARG A 105 12.96 33.02 31.12
C ARG A 105 13.83 34.27 31.01
N TRP A 106 14.27 34.62 29.81
CA TRP A 106 15.03 35.85 29.57
C TRP A 106 14.26 37.10 30.04
N VAL A 107 12.98 37.22 29.69
CA VAL A 107 12.13 38.34 30.12
C VAL A 107 12.05 38.44 31.67
N ARG A 108 12.01 37.31 32.36
CA ARG A 108 11.89 37.29 33.85
C ARG A 108 13.22 37.51 34.56
N THR A 109 14.33 37.03 34.02
CA THR A 109 15.60 36.91 34.74
C THR A 109 16.80 37.59 34.07
N GLY A 110 16.64 38.04 32.80
CA GLY A 110 17.75 38.50 31.96
C GLY A 110 18.66 37.39 31.43
N SER A 111 18.29 36.12 31.62
CA SER A 111 19.03 34.93 31.18
C SER A 111 18.03 33.89 30.62
N PRO A 112 18.42 33.06 29.62
CA PRO A 112 19.73 32.97 28.92
C PRO A 112 19.98 34.07 27.91
N THR A 113 21.23 34.22 27.47
CA THR A 113 21.50 34.94 26.22
C THR A 113 20.98 34.11 25.04
N ILE A 114 20.17 34.71 24.17
CA ILE A 114 19.51 34.02 23.05
C ILE A 114 20.22 34.39 21.75
N LEU A 115 20.71 33.38 21.01
CA LEU A 115 21.36 33.52 19.72
C LEU A 115 20.52 32.76 18.66
N VAL A 116 20.14 33.43 17.57
CA VAL A 116 19.34 32.83 16.51
C VAL A 116 20.07 32.83 15.19
N PHE A 117 20.10 31.70 14.53
CA PHE A 117 20.74 31.49 13.24
C PHE A 117 19.73 30.93 12.21
N PHE A 118 19.78 31.45 10.98
CA PHE A 118 19.00 30.92 9.87
C PHE A 118 19.94 30.45 8.76
N LYS A 119 19.87 29.19 8.39
CA LYS A 119 20.55 28.68 7.20
C LYS A 119 19.85 29.24 5.96
N GLU A 120 20.62 29.70 4.99
CA GLU A 120 20.11 30.21 3.73
C GLU A 120 19.36 29.14 2.95
N ILE A 121 18.29 29.54 2.28
CA ILE A 121 17.39 28.69 1.51
C ILE A 121 17.62 28.96 0.04
N GLU A 122 17.78 27.89 -0.75
CA GLU A 122 17.98 28.01 -2.19
C GLU A 122 16.77 28.64 -2.88
N PRO A 123 16.96 29.51 -3.89
CA PRO A 123 15.88 30.21 -4.57
C PRO A 123 14.79 29.31 -5.12
N GLY A 124 15.11 28.10 -5.59
CA GLY A 124 14.15 27.14 -6.10
C GLY A 124 13.18 26.61 -5.02
N GLN A 125 13.59 26.60 -3.76
CA GLN A 125 12.75 26.15 -2.64
C GLN A 125 11.86 27.26 -2.11
N MET A 126 12.18 28.52 -2.39
CA MET A 126 11.38 29.68 -2.04
C MET A 126 10.14 29.85 -2.95
N ALA A 127 10.16 29.23 -4.14
CA ALA A 127 9.05 29.34 -5.11
C ALA A 127 7.81 28.53 -4.67
N ASP A 128 8.02 27.39 -3.95
CA ASP A 128 6.95 26.58 -3.35
C ASP A 128 7.43 26.04 -1.99
N PRO A 129 7.29 26.83 -0.93
CA PRO A 129 7.95 26.54 0.34
C PRO A 129 7.33 25.39 1.13
N GLY A 130 6.10 24.95 0.81
CA GLY A 130 5.40 23.97 1.62
C GLY A 130 5.15 24.43 3.09
N LYS A 131 4.34 23.69 3.85
CA LYS A 131 3.88 24.10 5.20
C LYS A 131 5.03 24.39 6.18
N GLN A 132 5.99 23.48 6.28
CA GLN A 132 7.08 23.58 7.25
C GLN A 132 8.01 24.76 6.99
N LEU A 133 8.43 24.96 5.75
CA LEU A 133 9.27 26.08 5.37
C LEU A 133 8.51 27.41 5.50
N GLN A 134 7.23 27.44 5.15
CA GLN A 134 6.40 28.63 5.33
C GLN A 134 6.36 29.09 6.81
N GLN A 135 6.24 28.16 7.74
CA GLN A 135 6.29 28.45 9.19
C GLN A 135 7.63 29.05 9.62
N VAL A 136 8.75 28.54 9.09
CA VAL A 136 10.09 29.12 9.34
C VAL A 136 10.21 30.54 8.81
N LEU A 137 9.73 30.78 7.58
CA LEU A 137 9.74 32.11 6.96
C LEU A 137 8.84 33.10 7.71
N ASP A 138 7.69 32.67 8.20
CA ASP A 138 6.79 33.48 9.00
C ASP A 138 7.38 33.82 10.37
N PHE A 139 8.05 32.88 10.99
CA PHE A 139 8.78 33.10 12.24
C PHE A 139 9.93 34.11 12.04
N ARG A 140 10.72 33.95 10.99
CA ARG A 140 11.79 34.91 10.65
C ARG A 140 11.23 36.32 10.42
N ARG A 141 10.13 36.44 9.65
CA ARG A 141 9.47 37.76 9.43
C ARG A 141 8.96 38.39 10.73
N ARG A 142 8.44 37.57 11.67
CA ARG A 142 8.03 38.06 13.00
C ARG A 142 9.21 38.60 13.80
N LEU A 143 10.36 37.91 13.81
CA LEU A 143 11.59 38.38 14.46
C LEU A 143 12.09 39.70 13.85
N GLU A 144 12.06 39.83 12.52
CA GLU A 144 12.45 41.05 11.78
C GLU A 144 11.53 42.24 12.11
N ALA A 145 10.22 41.98 12.18
CA ALA A 145 9.24 43.03 12.48
C ALA A 145 9.33 43.51 13.94
N GLN A 146 9.60 42.63 14.88
CA GLN A 146 9.68 42.98 16.31
C GLN A 146 10.97 43.70 16.69
N ARG A 147 12.05 43.58 15.87
CA ARG A 147 13.40 44.14 16.13
C ARG A 147 13.97 43.85 17.51
N THR A 148 13.43 42.84 18.20
CA THR A 148 13.78 42.47 19.58
C THR A 148 14.96 41.50 19.66
N LEU A 149 15.19 40.70 18.61
CA LEU A 149 16.25 39.72 18.52
C LEU A 149 16.99 39.88 17.19
N LEU A 150 18.31 39.99 17.27
CA LEU A 150 19.17 39.93 16.08
C LEU A 150 19.40 38.46 15.74
N TYR A 151 19.20 38.11 14.48
CA TYR A 151 19.57 36.79 13.96
C TYR A 151 20.73 36.91 12.95
N ARG A 152 21.42 35.80 12.70
CA ARG A 152 22.49 35.71 11.68
C ARG A 152 22.13 34.67 10.64
N PRO A 153 22.13 35.05 9.34
CA PRO A 153 22.09 34.08 8.26
C PRO A 153 23.46 33.38 8.13
N PHE A 154 23.46 32.17 7.63
CA PHE A 154 24.65 31.44 7.20
C PHE A 154 24.34 30.54 6.01
N SER A 155 25.30 30.38 5.11
CA SER A 155 25.19 29.52 3.92
C SER A 155 26.01 28.24 4.05
N ALA A 156 27.20 28.33 4.60
CA ALA A 156 28.16 27.24 4.74
C ALA A 156 28.42 26.85 6.20
N MET A 157 28.84 25.59 6.41
CA MET A 157 29.15 25.05 7.73
C MET A 157 30.30 25.82 8.43
N ALA A 158 31.31 26.21 7.67
CA ALA A 158 32.44 26.99 8.21
C ALA A 158 31.94 28.33 8.78
N GLU A 159 31.07 29.02 8.06
CA GLU A 159 30.45 30.28 8.49
C GLU A 159 29.63 30.09 9.78
N PHE A 160 28.86 29.01 9.87
CA PHE A 160 28.11 28.69 11.08
C PHE A 160 29.06 28.48 12.28
N LYS A 161 30.12 27.69 12.13
CA LYS A 161 31.11 27.45 13.17
C LYS A 161 31.78 28.76 13.63
N ASP A 162 32.22 29.59 12.69
CA ASP A 162 32.89 30.86 12.97
C ASP A 162 31.98 31.84 13.70
N GLU A 163 30.73 32.00 13.28
CA GLU A 163 29.78 32.91 13.92
C GLU A 163 29.41 32.41 15.33
N VAL A 164 29.21 31.10 15.53
CA VAL A 164 28.97 30.55 16.87
C VAL A 164 30.15 30.77 17.78
N GLN A 165 31.39 30.46 17.35
CA GLN A 165 32.59 30.68 18.14
C GLN A 165 32.78 32.17 18.52
N LYS A 166 32.56 33.06 17.57
CA LYS A 166 32.64 34.50 17.77
C LYS A 166 31.67 35.00 18.84
N HIS A 167 30.42 34.54 18.77
CA HIS A 167 29.39 34.96 19.73
C HIS A 167 29.62 34.35 21.14
N LEU A 168 30.03 33.10 21.26
CA LEU A 168 30.38 32.48 22.52
C LEU A 168 31.62 33.12 23.18
N ARG A 169 32.63 33.48 22.39
CA ARG A 169 33.80 34.23 22.88
C ARG A 169 33.40 35.64 23.34
N ALA A 170 32.53 36.34 22.60
CA ALA A 170 32.02 37.65 22.99
C ALA A 170 31.18 37.56 24.30
N TYR A 171 30.38 36.47 24.47
CA TYR A 171 29.68 36.20 25.73
C TYR A 171 30.59 36.09 26.93
N VAL A 172 31.69 35.34 26.80
CA VAL A 172 32.69 35.19 27.88
C VAL A 172 33.33 36.52 28.23
N ARG A 173 33.66 37.35 27.25
CA ARG A 173 34.27 38.69 27.44
C ARG A 173 33.28 39.73 27.95
N GLY A 174 31.99 39.48 27.93
CA GLY A 174 30.95 40.46 28.23
C GLY A 174 30.76 41.53 27.14
N ASP A 175 31.29 41.26 25.90
CA ASP A 175 31.24 42.17 24.75
C ASP A 175 29.96 42.04 23.93
N LEU A 176 29.05 41.13 24.28
CA LEU A 176 27.76 41.09 23.61
C LEU A 176 26.95 42.36 23.94
N PRO A 177 26.31 42.96 22.93
CA PRO A 177 25.44 44.09 23.19
C PRO A 177 24.43 43.70 24.27
N ARG A 178 24.49 44.34 25.42
CA ARG A 178 23.38 44.24 26.37
C ARG A 178 22.21 44.86 25.64
N ALA A 179 21.07 44.17 25.59
CA ALA A 179 19.85 44.85 25.24
C ALA A 179 19.71 46.01 26.24
N ASP A 180 20.05 47.19 25.79
CA ASP A 180 19.88 48.39 26.62
C ASP A 180 18.44 48.36 27.11
N ALA A 181 18.25 48.67 28.38
CA ALA A 181 16.96 48.79 29.04
C ALA A 181 16.08 49.95 28.49
N ALA A 182 16.36 50.43 27.33
CA ALA A 182 15.56 51.31 26.48
C ALA A 182 14.78 50.56 25.42
N LEU A 183 14.17 49.42 25.78
CA LEU A 183 12.83 49.16 25.27
C LEU A 183 11.92 50.17 25.99
N GLU A 184 11.92 51.41 25.52
CA GLU A 184 10.73 52.23 25.65
C GLU A 184 9.58 51.29 25.30
N LYS A 185 8.70 51.05 26.28
CA LYS A 185 7.40 50.46 26.00
C LYS A 185 6.86 51.26 24.86
N VAL A 186 6.89 50.74 23.64
CA VAL A 186 6.02 51.23 22.57
C VAL A 186 4.64 50.91 23.11
N VAL A 187 4.09 51.85 23.85
CA VAL A 187 2.69 51.84 24.28
C VAL A 187 1.95 52.01 22.98
N LEU A 188 1.55 50.91 22.36
CA LEU A 188 0.60 50.96 21.26
C LEU A 188 -0.59 51.77 21.77
N PRO A 189 -1.08 52.74 21.02
CA PRO A 189 -2.27 53.50 21.38
C PRO A 189 -3.37 52.51 21.74
N GLN A 190 -4.13 52.77 22.79
CA GLN A 190 -5.10 51.83 23.32
C GLN A 190 -6.08 51.30 22.26
N HIS A 191 -6.45 52.12 21.26
CA HIS A 191 -7.26 51.72 20.11
C HIS A 191 -6.56 50.68 19.21
N ALA A 192 -5.23 50.71 19.06
CA ALA A 192 -4.49 49.76 18.25
C ALA A 192 -4.36 48.38 18.97
N ILE A 193 -4.34 48.39 20.30
CA ILE A 193 -4.41 47.17 21.11
C ILE A 193 -5.79 46.53 20.98
N GLU A 194 -6.86 47.31 21.08
CA GLU A 194 -8.24 46.86 20.92
C GLU A 194 -8.53 46.35 19.52
N GLU A 195 -8.02 47.01 18.47
CA GLU A 195 -8.11 46.51 17.09
C GLU A 195 -7.33 45.21 16.88
N LEU A 196 -6.14 45.06 17.49
CA LEU A 196 -5.33 43.84 17.40
C LEU A 196 -6.00 42.69 18.14
N GLU A 197 -6.55 42.95 19.35
CA GLU A 197 -7.29 41.94 20.11
C GLU A 197 -8.56 41.49 19.37
N LYS A 198 -9.27 42.43 18.74
CA LYS A 198 -10.44 42.11 17.91
C LYS A 198 -10.06 41.30 16.67
N ALA A 199 -8.99 41.67 15.97
CA ALA A 199 -8.50 40.93 14.81
C ALA A 199 -8.03 39.52 15.21
N HIS A 200 -7.37 39.35 16.37
CA HIS A 200 -6.98 38.04 16.90
C HIS A 200 -8.20 37.19 17.27
N ALA A 201 -9.23 37.80 17.87
CA ALA A 201 -10.46 37.07 18.21
C ALA A 201 -11.22 36.61 16.94
N GLU A 202 -11.33 37.47 15.93
CA GLU A 202 -11.94 37.13 14.63
C GLU A 202 -11.16 36.04 13.89
N ALA A 203 -9.82 36.09 13.92
CA ALA A 203 -8.96 35.08 13.33
C ALA A 203 -9.09 33.72 14.06
N ALA A 204 -9.16 33.74 15.40
CA ALA A 204 -9.36 32.56 16.21
C ALA A 204 -10.75 31.90 15.96
N GLU A 205 -11.80 32.73 15.82
CA GLU A 205 -13.13 32.23 15.46
C GLU A 205 -13.19 31.66 14.03
N ALA A 206 -12.50 32.29 13.08
CA ALA A 206 -12.42 31.79 11.71
C ALA A 206 -11.67 30.43 11.65
N LEU A 207 -10.57 30.31 12.40
CA LEU A 207 -9.82 29.05 12.51
C LEU A 207 -10.67 27.96 13.15
N ALA A 208 -11.36 28.26 14.24
CA ALA A 208 -12.25 27.30 14.92
C ALA A 208 -13.47 26.91 14.08
N ARG A 209 -13.93 27.76 13.15
CA ARG A 209 -14.95 27.41 12.14
C ARG A 209 -14.38 26.48 11.09
N ALA A 210 -13.22 26.79 10.53
CA ALA A 210 -12.56 25.96 9.53
C ALA A 210 -12.21 24.56 10.07
N GLU A 211 -11.74 24.46 11.31
CA GLU A 211 -11.48 23.18 11.99
C GLU A 211 -12.76 22.37 12.18
N ARG A 212 -13.88 23.01 12.57
CA ARG A 212 -15.18 22.33 12.69
C ARG A 212 -15.71 21.84 11.35
N GLU A 213 -15.62 22.66 10.31
CA GLU A 213 -16.02 22.27 8.94
C GLU A 213 -15.17 21.10 8.44
N HIS A 214 -13.87 21.11 8.69
CA HIS A 214 -12.97 20.01 8.35
C HIS A 214 -13.35 18.73 9.07
N GLN A 215 -13.58 18.77 10.38
CA GLN A 215 -14.04 17.61 11.16
C GLN A 215 -15.41 17.07 10.69
N LEU A 216 -16.34 17.94 10.32
CA LEU A 216 -17.63 17.54 9.78
C LEU A 216 -17.48 16.87 8.40
N ALA A 217 -16.60 17.42 7.55
CA ALA A 217 -16.30 16.83 6.25
C ALA A 217 -15.64 15.45 6.39
N GLU A 218 -14.65 15.29 7.27
CA GLU A 218 -14.03 13.99 7.57
C GLU A 218 -15.05 12.98 8.11
N ALA A 219 -15.92 13.40 9.02
CA ALA A 219 -16.99 12.54 9.54
C ALA A 219 -18.01 12.14 8.48
N ALA A 220 -18.32 13.03 7.52
CA ALA A 220 -19.20 12.74 6.41
C ALA A 220 -18.57 11.72 5.44
N VAL A 221 -17.28 11.89 5.11
CA VAL A 221 -16.53 10.93 4.28
C VAL A 221 -16.46 9.56 4.97
N ALA A 222 -16.14 9.51 6.26
CA ALA A 222 -16.09 8.25 7.01
C ALA A 222 -17.46 7.52 7.03
N ARG A 223 -18.57 8.27 7.14
CA ARG A 223 -19.91 7.68 7.04
C ARG A 223 -20.21 7.15 5.65
N ALA A 224 -19.88 7.91 4.61
CA ALA A 224 -20.08 7.49 3.22
C ALA A 224 -19.31 6.20 2.92
N GLU A 225 -18.04 6.11 3.33
CA GLU A 225 -17.23 4.91 3.16
C GLU A 225 -17.78 3.71 3.94
N LYS A 226 -18.32 3.92 5.15
CA LYS A 226 -18.99 2.87 5.91
C LYS A 226 -20.23 2.36 5.18
N PHE A 227 -21.08 3.24 4.67
CA PHE A 227 -22.27 2.85 3.89
C PHE A 227 -21.88 2.12 2.60
N ALA A 228 -20.84 2.60 1.90
CA ALA A 228 -20.32 1.94 0.70
C ALA A 228 -19.90 0.48 1.00
N LEU A 229 -19.24 0.24 2.13
CA LEU A 229 -18.85 -1.10 2.54
C LEU A 229 -20.07 -1.96 2.89
N GLU A 230 -21.05 -1.43 3.65
CA GLU A 230 -22.28 -2.13 3.98
C GLU A 230 -23.09 -2.52 2.71
N PHE A 231 -23.18 -1.64 1.72
CA PHE A 231 -23.78 -1.94 0.42
C PHE A 231 -23.02 -3.04 -0.33
N ALA A 232 -21.68 -2.96 -0.35
CA ALA A 232 -20.86 -3.96 -1.04
C ALA A 232 -20.97 -5.35 -0.40
N GLU A 233 -20.99 -5.45 0.93
CA GLU A 233 -21.20 -6.71 1.66
C GLU A 233 -22.59 -7.30 1.40
N ARG A 234 -23.64 -6.46 1.40
CA ARG A 234 -25.00 -6.88 1.06
C ARG A 234 -25.10 -7.37 -0.39
N ALA A 235 -24.47 -6.65 -1.32
CA ALA A 235 -24.40 -7.02 -2.71
C ALA A 235 -23.67 -8.37 -2.91
N ALA A 236 -22.55 -8.58 -2.23
CA ALA A 236 -21.82 -9.84 -2.28
C ALA A 236 -22.67 -11.01 -1.76
N LYS A 237 -23.43 -10.80 -0.67
CA LYS A 237 -24.37 -11.80 -0.16
C LYS A 237 -25.50 -12.08 -1.15
N ALA A 238 -26.11 -11.04 -1.72
CA ALA A 238 -27.16 -11.17 -2.74
C ALA A 238 -26.67 -11.95 -3.97
N ALA A 239 -25.42 -11.71 -4.39
CA ALA A 239 -24.79 -12.45 -5.50
C ALA A 239 -24.65 -13.94 -5.17
N LEU A 240 -24.23 -14.30 -3.95
CA LEU A 240 -24.12 -15.69 -3.50
C LEU A 240 -25.50 -16.40 -3.43
N GLU A 241 -26.57 -15.65 -3.14
CA GLU A 241 -27.93 -16.15 -3.09
C GLU A 241 -28.63 -16.15 -4.47
N GLY A 242 -27.92 -15.81 -5.55
CA GLY A 242 -28.43 -15.76 -6.92
C GLY A 242 -29.34 -14.55 -7.22
N ARG A 243 -29.39 -13.55 -6.33
CA ARG A 243 -30.18 -12.32 -6.51
C ARG A 243 -29.37 -11.28 -7.32
N VAL A 244 -29.16 -11.59 -8.60
CA VAL A 244 -28.22 -10.89 -9.49
C VAL A 244 -28.53 -9.40 -9.64
N GLU A 245 -29.81 -9.05 -9.84
CA GLU A 245 -30.19 -7.64 -10.06
C GLU A 245 -30.05 -6.79 -8.79
N GLU A 246 -30.37 -7.35 -7.62
CA GLU A 246 -30.16 -6.68 -6.34
C GLU A 246 -28.66 -6.47 -6.07
N ALA A 247 -27.84 -7.50 -6.32
CA ALA A 247 -26.39 -7.40 -6.19
C ALA A 247 -25.82 -6.30 -7.10
N ARG A 248 -26.27 -6.24 -8.35
CA ARG A 248 -25.83 -5.22 -9.32
C ARG A 248 -26.17 -3.80 -8.87
N GLN A 249 -27.41 -3.57 -8.39
CA GLN A 249 -27.84 -2.26 -7.91
C GLN A 249 -27.06 -1.81 -6.68
N ASP A 250 -26.83 -2.73 -5.74
CA ASP A 250 -26.10 -2.41 -4.52
C ASP A 250 -24.61 -2.17 -4.78
N PHE A 251 -23.97 -2.94 -5.68
CA PHE A 251 -22.59 -2.65 -6.11
C PHE A 251 -22.48 -1.31 -6.83
N ALA A 252 -23.45 -0.95 -7.69
CA ALA A 252 -23.45 0.36 -8.35
C ALA A 252 -23.47 1.50 -7.31
N LYS A 253 -24.34 1.41 -6.29
CA LYS A 253 -24.40 2.39 -5.19
C LYS A 253 -23.12 2.39 -4.34
N ALA A 254 -22.57 1.21 -4.01
CA ALA A 254 -21.37 1.08 -3.22
C ALA A 254 -20.14 1.70 -3.89
N THR A 255 -20.07 1.63 -5.23
CA THR A 255 -18.92 2.13 -5.99
C THR A 255 -19.01 3.60 -6.37
N GLU A 256 -20.17 4.25 -6.16
CA GLU A 256 -20.38 5.65 -6.46
C GLU A 256 -19.54 6.54 -5.53
N GLY A 257 -18.49 7.17 -6.07
CA GLY A 257 -17.64 8.12 -5.35
C GLY A 257 -16.75 7.54 -4.24
N THR A 258 -16.77 6.23 -4.00
CA THR A 258 -15.95 5.61 -2.94
C THR A 258 -14.47 5.61 -3.29
N ALA A 259 -13.62 5.84 -2.28
CA ALA A 259 -12.17 5.62 -2.30
C ALA A 259 -11.78 4.32 -1.58
N ASN A 260 -12.73 3.54 -1.08
CA ASN A 260 -12.47 2.31 -0.35
C ASN A 260 -12.02 1.18 -1.27
N LEU A 261 -10.75 0.79 -1.15
CA LEU A 261 -10.13 -0.24 -1.99
C LEU A 261 -10.79 -1.63 -1.85
N GLN A 262 -11.39 -1.93 -0.70
CA GLN A 262 -12.09 -3.18 -0.46
C GLN A 262 -13.44 -3.22 -1.20
N VAL A 263 -14.18 -2.12 -1.17
CA VAL A 263 -15.45 -1.98 -1.92
C VAL A 263 -15.20 -2.16 -3.42
N LEU A 264 -14.20 -1.47 -3.96
CA LEU A 264 -13.82 -1.60 -5.38
C LEU A 264 -13.38 -3.03 -5.73
N TYR A 265 -12.75 -3.74 -4.80
CA TYR A 265 -12.36 -5.13 -5.01
C TYR A 265 -13.57 -6.07 -5.04
N LEU A 266 -14.50 -5.96 -4.08
CA LEU A 266 -15.71 -6.79 -4.05
C LEU A 266 -16.59 -6.57 -5.29
N ALA A 267 -16.72 -5.33 -5.72
CA ALA A 267 -17.43 -5.00 -6.94
C ALA A 267 -16.74 -5.56 -8.20
N PHE A 268 -15.40 -5.44 -8.28
CA PHE A 268 -14.61 -6.06 -9.36
C PHE A 268 -14.89 -7.57 -9.45
N GLU A 269 -14.81 -8.31 -8.35
CA GLU A 269 -15.07 -9.75 -8.31
C GLU A 269 -16.46 -10.10 -8.86
N TYR A 270 -17.47 -9.31 -8.51
CA TYR A 270 -18.82 -9.49 -9.01
C TYR A 270 -18.93 -9.23 -10.52
N TYR A 271 -18.50 -8.05 -10.99
CA TYR A 271 -18.61 -7.69 -12.41
C TYR A 271 -17.76 -8.59 -13.31
N PHE A 272 -16.59 -9.02 -12.82
CA PHE A 272 -15.77 -9.98 -13.53
C PHE A 272 -16.46 -11.33 -13.69
N ARG A 273 -17.07 -11.89 -12.62
CA ARG A 273 -17.80 -13.16 -12.67
C ARG A 273 -19.06 -13.10 -13.52
N THR A 274 -19.72 -11.95 -13.58
CA THR A 274 -20.92 -11.76 -14.41
C THR A 274 -20.59 -11.40 -15.85
N GLY A 275 -19.32 -11.34 -16.23
CA GLY A 275 -18.86 -11.07 -17.60
C GLY A 275 -18.85 -9.60 -18.01
N ASP A 276 -19.18 -8.67 -17.11
CA ASP A 276 -19.08 -7.23 -17.39
C ASP A 276 -17.62 -6.76 -17.22
N LEU A 277 -16.80 -7.18 -18.18
CA LEU A 277 -15.36 -6.90 -18.17
C LEU A 277 -15.04 -5.41 -18.32
N ALA A 278 -15.95 -4.60 -18.86
CA ALA A 278 -15.73 -3.16 -18.99
C ALA A 278 -15.82 -2.46 -17.62
N THR A 279 -16.90 -2.74 -16.88
CA THR A 279 -17.04 -2.23 -15.50
C THR A 279 -15.95 -2.78 -14.58
N ALA A 280 -15.60 -4.06 -14.73
CA ALA A 280 -14.52 -4.66 -13.95
C ALA A 280 -13.18 -3.96 -14.19
N GLU A 281 -12.84 -3.61 -15.44
CA GLU A 281 -11.61 -2.87 -15.77
C GLU A 281 -11.61 -1.46 -15.16
N ASP A 282 -12.71 -0.71 -15.29
CA ASP A 282 -12.83 0.63 -14.67
C ASP A 282 -12.59 0.60 -13.16
N LEU A 283 -13.18 -0.36 -12.46
CA LEU A 283 -13.00 -0.52 -11.01
C LEU A 283 -11.55 -0.81 -10.63
N VAL A 284 -10.84 -1.63 -11.41
CA VAL A 284 -9.43 -1.91 -11.16
C VAL A 284 -8.56 -0.70 -11.48
N GLU A 285 -8.85 0.04 -12.55
CA GLU A 285 -8.15 1.28 -12.89
C GLU A 285 -8.34 2.37 -11.83
N ARG A 286 -9.55 2.54 -11.31
CA ARG A 286 -9.84 3.41 -10.16
C ARG A 286 -9.05 2.99 -8.93
N ARG A 287 -8.99 1.69 -8.67
CA ARG A 287 -8.22 1.13 -7.54
C ARG A 287 -6.72 1.40 -7.70
N LEU A 288 -6.17 1.28 -8.91
CA LEU A 288 -4.78 1.64 -9.22
C LEU A 288 -4.52 3.14 -9.04
N ALA A 289 -5.44 4.00 -9.48
CA ALA A 289 -5.32 5.44 -9.32
C ALA A 289 -5.26 5.83 -7.83
N LEU A 290 -6.12 5.25 -7.00
CA LEU A 290 -6.17 5.49 -5.55
C LEU A 290 -4.94 4.93 -4.82
N SER A 291 -4.44 3.78 -5.24
CA SER A 291 -3.24 3.16 -4.63
C SER A 291 -1.93 3.83 -5.06
N GLY A 292 -1.98 4.70 -6.08
CA GLY A 292 -0.80 5.20 -6.79
C GLY A 292 -0.29 4.18 -7.81
N ARG A 293 -0.41 4.49 -9.11
CA ARG A 293 -0.07 3.57 -10.22
C ARG A 293 1.34 3.00 -10.16
N ASP A 294 2.28 3.79 -9.65
CA ASP A 294 3.69 3.43 -9.52
C ASP A 294 4.07 3.07 -8.06
N ALA A 295 3.09 3.04 -7.17
CA ALA A 295 3.33 2.67 -5.78
C ALA A 295 3.66 1.17 -5.68
N LYS A 296 4.78 0.87 -5.02
CA LYS A 296 5.21 -0.50 -4.76
C LYS A 296 4.49 -1.07 -3.54
N THR A 297 3.17 -1.30 -3.67
CA THR A 297 2.31 -1.82 -2.61
C THR A 297 1.65 -3.12 -3.01
N ALA A 298 1.27 -3.94 -2.04
CA ALA A 298 0.52 -5.18 -2.29
C ALA A 298 -0.84 -4.92 -2.98
N HIS A 299 -1.45 -3.76 -2.72
CA HIS A 299 -2.69 -3.35 -3.40
C HIS A 299 -2.46 -3.09 -4.89
N THR A 300 -1.37 -2.41 -5.25
CA THR A 300 -0.99 -2.16 -6.64
C THR A 300 -0.66 -3.47 -7.37
N ALA A 301 0.12 -4.37 -6.74
CA ALA A 301 0.44 -5.67 -7.32
C ALA A 301 -0.82 -6.50 -7.59
N ARG A 302 -1.76 -6.54 -6.63
CA ARG A 302 -3.04 -7.25 -6.79
C ARG A 302 -3.89 -6.64 -7.90
N ALA A 303 -3.98 -5.31 -7.98
CA ALA A 303 -4.74 -4.63 -9.02
C ALA A 303 -4.16 -4.90 -10.42
N LEU A 304 -2.83 -4.89 -10.56
CA LEU A 304 -2.17 -5.30 -11.80
C LEU A 304 -2.47 -6.76 -12.17
N GLY A 305 -2.48 -7.66 -11.17
CA GLY A 305 -2.91 -9.04 -11.37
C GLY A 305 -4.35 -9.14 -11.92
N ASN A 306 -5.27 -8.38 -11.36
CA ASN A 306 -6.66 -8.34 -11.81
C ASN A 306 -6.80 -7.80 -13.25
N LEU A 307 -6.07 -6.73 -13.61
CA LEU A 307 -6.00 -6.27 -15.00
C LEU A 307 -5.45 -7.34 -15.94
N GLY A 308 -4.40 -8.03 -15.52
CA GLY A 308 -3.86 -9.16 -16.26
C GLY A 308 -4.91 -10.23 -16.53
N THR A 309 -5.74 -10.55 -15.53
CA THR A 309 -6.83 -11.53 -15.67
C THR A 309 -7.91 -11.06 -16.64
N ILE A 310 -8.30 -9.77 -16.61
CA ILE A 310 -9.26 -9.20 -17.57
C ILE A 310 -8.70 -9.30 -19.01
N TYR A 311 -7.43 -8.92 -19.22
CA TYR A 311 -6.82 -9.00 -20.53
C TYR A 311 -6.66 -10.45 -21.03
N TRP A 312 -6.35 -11.38 -20.13
CA TRP A 312 -6.32 -12.81 -20.45
C TRP A 312 -7.69 -13.31 -20.92
N THR A 313 -8.76 -12.96 -20.22
CA THR A 313 -10.14 -13.33 -20.59
C THR A 313 -10.54 -12.76 -21.95
N ARG A 314 -10.04 -11.58 -22.33
CA ARG A 314 -10.25 -10.98 -23.65
C ARG A 314 -9.33 -11.56 -24.75
N GLY A 315 -8.41 -12.46 -24.40
CA GLY A 315 -7.41 -12.99 -25.35
C GLY A 315 -6.24 -12.05 -25.63
N GLU A 316 -6.13 -10.94 -24.92
CA GLU A 316 -5.06 -9.93 -25.06
C GLU A 316 -3.78 -10.38 -24.30
N LEU A 317 -3.20 -11.52 -24.71
CA LEU A 317 -2.17 -12.24 -23.94
C LEU A 317 -0.92 -11.38 -23.64
N ASP A 318 -0.49 -10.52 -24.56
CA ASP A 318 0.70 -9.68 -24.36
C ASP A 318 0.46 -8.60 -23.29
N ARG A 319 -0.75 -8.04 -23.25
CA ARG A 319 -1.14 -7.09 -22.21
C ARG A 319 -1.26 -7.78 -20.86
N ALA A 320 -1.84 -8.96 -20.81
CA ALA A 320 -1.95 -9.77 -19.61
C ALA A 320 -0.57 -10.10 -19.03
N GLU A 321 0.36 -10.60 -19.84
CA GLU A 321 1.74 -10.90 -19.44
C GLU A 321 2.43 -9.67 -18.85
N LYS A 322 2.32 -8.52 -19.51
CA LYS A 322 2.90 -7.26 -19.04
C LYS A 322 2.38 -6.88 -17.67
N MET A 323 1.08 -7.05 -17.41
CA MET A 323 0.49 -6.73 -16.10
C MET A 323 0.95 -7.72 -15.03
N TYR A 324 0.96 -9.02 -15.32
CA TYR A 324 1.43 -10.03 -14.37
C TYR A 324 2.91 -9.86 -14.02
N ARG A 325 3.78 -9.55 -14.99
CA ARG A 325 5.20 -9.28 -14.73
C ARG A 325 5.42 -8.03 -13.87
N LYS A 326 4.65 -6.96 -14.10
CA LYS A 326 4.70 -5.77 -13.26
C LYS A 326 4.26 -6.06 -11.83
N GLY A 327 3.17 -6.83 -11.66
CA GLY A 327 2.69 -7.26 -10.35
C GLY A 327 3.71 -8.14 -9.63
N LEU A 328 4.35 -9.07 -10.35
CA LEU A 328 5.40 -9.93 -9.85
C LEU A 328 6.61 -9.14 -9.33
N ASP A 329 7.12 -8.17 -10.10
CA ASP A 329 8.25 -7.31 -9.69
C ASP A 329 7.96 -6.56 -8.38
N ILE A 330 6.72 -6.12 -8.19
CA ILE A 330 6.31 -5.46 -6.95
C ILE A 330 6.26 -6.47 -5.79
N ASP A 331 5.61 -7.62 -5.99
CA ASP A 331 5.46 -8.63 -4.94
C ASP A 331 6.83 -9.25 -4.55
N GLU A 332 7.77 -9.39 -5.49
CA GLU A 332 9.16 -9.79 -5.20
C GLU A 332 9.87 -8.77 -4.30
N LYS A 333 9.78 -7.47 -4.61
CA LYS A 333 10.35 -6.38 -3.78
C LYS A 333 9.73 -6.31 -2.38
N LEU A 334 8.47 -6.68 -2.26
CA LEU A 334 7.75 -6.76 -0.98
C LEU A 334 7.95 -8.08 -0.26
N SER A 335 8.61 -9.06 -0.88
CA SER A 335 8.71 -10.45 -0.39
C SER A 335 7.33 -11.10 -0.13
N ASN A 336 6.29 -10.67 -0.87
CA ASN A 336 4.93 -11.20 -0.78
C ASN A 336 4.82 -12.54 -1.51
N GLN A 337 5.15 -13.62 -0.82
CA GLN A 337 5.25 -14.96 -1.40
C GLN A 337 3.94 -15.44 -2.03
N GLU A 338 2.79 -15.13 -1.43
CA GLU A 338 1.48 -15.51 -1.98
C GLU A 338 1.21 -14.79 -3.31
N GLY A 339 1.49 -13.48 -3.38
CA GLY A 339 1.39 -12.71 -4.61
C GLY A 339 2.32 -13.23 -5.71
N ILE A 340 3.58 -13.52 -5.37
CA ILE A 340 4.55 -14.12 -6.29
C ILE A 340 4.03 -15.43 -6.88
N ALA A 341 3.52 -16.35 -6.01
CA ALA A 341 2.98 -17.64 -6.46
C ALA A 341 1.79 -17.46 -7.41
N ARG A 342 0.91 -16.50 -7.13
CA ARG A 342 -0.25 -16.17 -7.98
C ARG A 342 0.20 -15.67 -9.35
N HIS A 343 1.16 -14.73 -9.41
CA HIS A 343 1.66 -14.21 -10.67
C HIS A 343 2.38 -15.28 -11.50
N TYR A 344 3.15 -16.19 -10.89
CA TYR A 344 3.73 -17.32 -11.59
C TYR A 344 2.66 -18.26 -12.17
N SER A 345 1.58 -18.58 -11.40
CA SER A 345 0.48 -19.37 -11.96
C SER A 345 -0.17 -18.71 -13.18
N ASN A 346 -0.42 -17.40 -13.11
CA ASN A 346 -1.06 -16.67 -14.20
C ASN A 346 -0.14 -16.54 -15.43
N LEU A 347 1.16 -16.38 -15.25
CA LEU A 347 2.13 -16.44 -16.35
C LEU A 347 2.17 -17.83 -16.98
N GLY A 348 2.06 -18.90 -16.16
CA GLY A 348 1.92 -20.27 -16.65
C GLY A 348 0.75 -20.44 -17.59
N LEU A 349 -0.44 -19.91 -17.23
CA LEU A 349 -1.63 -19.93 -18.11
C LEU A 349 -1.42 -19.20 -19.45
N ILE A 350 -0.67 -18.09 -19.45
CA ILE A 350 -0.34 -17.38 -20.69
C ILE A 350 0.54 -18.23 -21.60
N TYR A 351 1.62 -18.81 -21.04
CA TYR A 351 2.54 -19.64 -21.82
C TYR A 351 1.87 -20.93 -22.33
N GLU A 352 1.00 -21.54 -21.52
CA GLU A 352 0.16 -22.66 -21.93
C GLU A 352 -0.72 -22.28 -23.13
N LYS A 353 -1.44 -21.14 -23.08
CA LYS A 353 -2.29 -20.66 -24.17
C LYS A 353 -1.52 -20.34 -25.45
N ARG A 354 -0.24 -19.98 -25.34
CA ARG A 354 0.68 -19.79 -26.49
C ARG A 354 1.31 -21.08 -27.00
N GLY A 355 1.11 -22.22 -26.32
CA GLY A 355 1.78 -23.47 -26.62
C GLY A 355 3.25 -23.53 -26.19
N GLU A 356 3.71 -22.57 -25.38
CA GLU A 356 5.08 -22.52 -24.82
C GLU A 356 5.17 -23.40 -23.57
N LEU A 357 4.99 -24.72 -23.78
CA LEU A 357 4.77 -25.68 -22.69
C LEU A 357 5.92 -25.77 -21.67
N ASP A 358 7.18 -25.57 -22.11
CA ASP A 358 8.34 -25.57 -21.20
C ASP A 358 8.32 -24.36 -20.26
N SER A 359 7.99 -23.18 -20.79
CA SER A 359 7.84 -21.97 -20.00
C SER A 359 6.66 -22.08 -19.02
N ALA A 360 5.55 -22.65 -19.47
CA ALA A 360 4.38 -22.89 -18.63
C ALA A 360 4.71 -23.82 -17.46
N GLU A 361 5.37 -24.96 -17.71
CA GLU A 361 5.81 -25.89 -16.68
C GLU A 361 6.74 -25.20 -15.67
N GLU A 362 7.71 -24.42 -16.14
CA GLU A 362 8.63 -23.69 -15.25
C GLU A 362 7.87 -22.74 -14.32
N MET A 363 6.93 -21.98 -14.85
CA MET A 363 6.15 -21.03 -14.04
C MET A 363 5.25 -21.75 -13.03
N TYR A 364 4.57 -22.81 -13.46
CA TYR A 364 3.76 -23.62 -12.54
C TYR A 364 4.57 -24.27 -11.43
N ARG A 365 5.78 -24.79 -11.73
CA ARG A 365 6.67 -25.34 -10.70
C ARG A 365 7.17 -24.30 -9.71
N LYS A 366 7.52 -23.11 -10.17
CA LYS A 366 7.87 -21.99 -9.28
C LYS A 366 6.71 -21.62 -8.35
N SER A 367 5.50 -21.55 -8.90
CA SER A 367 4.29 -21.30 -8.10
C SER A 367 4.05 -22.41 -7.08
N LEU A 368 4.13 -23.68 -7.51
CA LEU A 368 3.88 -24.83 -6.66
C LEU A 368 4.84 -24.88 -5.47
N ALA A 369 6.14 -24.70 -5.70
CA ALA A 369 7.14 -24.71 -4.64
C ALA A 369 6.87 -23.66 -3.54
N ILE A 370 6.35 -22.50 -3.93
CA ILE A 370 5.95 -21.48 -2.96
C ILE A 370 4.68 -21.89 -2.22
N LYS A 371 3.67 -22.40 -2.94
CA LYS A 371 2.39 -22.84 -2.36
C LYS A 371 2.57 -24.00 -1.39
N GLU A 372 3.46 -24.95 -1.69
CA GLU A 372 3.84 -26.06 -0.79
C GLU A 372 4.44 -25.52 0.52
N ARG A 373 5.41 -24.61 0.42
CA ARG A 373 6.04 -23.99 1.59
C ARG A 373 5.05 -23.19 2.45
N LEU A 374 4.04 -22.58 1.83
CA LEU A 374 3.00 -21.81 2.52
C LEU A 374 1.81 -22.67 2.98
N GLY A 375 1.74 -23.95 2.57
CA GLY A 375 0.62 -24.83 2.89
C GLY A 375 -0.70 -24.48 2.19
N LEU A 376 -0.65 -23.80 1.04
CA LEU A 376 -1.83 -23.31 0.29
C LEU A 376 -2.47 -24.47 -0.51
N GLN A 377 -3.21 -25.33 0.17
CA GLN A 377 -3.74 -26.58 -0.40
C GLN A 377 -4.56 -26.38 -1.67
N GLU A 378 -5.52 -25.46 -1.68
CA GLU A 378 -6.34 -25.15 -2.87
C GLU A 378 -5.49 -24.68 -4.05
N GLY A 379 -4.55 -23.77 -3.79
CA GLY A 379 -3.61 -23.30 -4.81
C GLY A 379 -2.71 -24.42 -5.34
N MET A 380 -2.29 -25.37 -4.50
CA MET A 380 -1.53 -26.55 -4.91
C MET A 380 -2.36 -27.44 -5.84
N ALA A 381 -3.62 -27.72 -5.48
CA ALA A 381 -4.51 -28.54 -6.29
C ALA A 381 -4.66 -27.97 -7.71
N ASN A 382 -4.95 -26.66 -7.82
CA ASN A 382 -5.06 -26.00 -9.12
C ASN A 382 -3.76 -26.08 -9.94
N THR A 383 -2.60 -25.89 -9.28
CA THR A 383 -1.31 -25.95 -9.98
C THR A 383 -0.95 -27.37 -10.41
N TYR A 384 -1.27 -28.39 -9.61
CA TYR A 384 -1.14 -29.80 -10.03
C TYR A 384 -2.05 -30.12 -11.21
N GLY A 385 -3.30 -29.63 -11.22
CA GLY A 385 -4.21 -29.79 -12.36
C GLY A 385 -3.63 -29.20 -13.64
N ASN A 386 -3.12 -27.97 -13.58
CA ASN A 386 -2.51 -27.31 -14.74
C ASN A 386 -1.24 -28.03 -15.24
N LEU A 387 -0.38 -28.52 -14.33
CA LEU A 387 0.77 -29.35 -14.70
C LEU A 387 0.33 -30.67 -15.35
N GLY A 388 -0.79 -31.25 -14.89
CA GLY A 388 -1.38 -32.43 -15.53
C GLY A 388 -1.73 -32.16 -16.98
N VAL A 389 -2.41 -31.05 -17.28
CA VAL A 389 -2.75 -30.63 -18.65
C VAL A 389 -1.51 -30.41 -19.52
N ILE A 390 -0.44 -29.79 -18.96
CA ILE A 390 0.83 -29.63 -19.71
C ILE A 390 1.42 -30.98 -20.10
N TYR A 391 1.47 -31.94 -19.16
CA TYR A 391 2.02 -33.28 -19.44
C TYR A 391 1.13 -34.09 -20.39
N GLU A 392 -0.19 -33.95 -20.30
CA GLU A 392 -1.14 -34.54 -21.23
C GLU A 392 -0.91 -34.01 -22.66
N THR A 393 -0.79 -32.69 -22.84
CA THR A 393 -0.50 -32.05 -24.12
C THR A 393 0.83 -32.51 -24.73
N ARG A 394 1.83 -32.88 -23.90
CA ARG A 394 3.11 -33.46 -24.35
C ARG A 394 3.03 -34.96 -24.62
N GLY A 395 1.93 -35.61 -24.30
CA GLY A 395 1.82 -37.08 -24.35
C GLY A 395 2.53 -37.82 -23.21
N GLU A 396 2.95 -37.09 -22.17
CA GLU A 396 3.60 -37.68 -20.96
C GLU A 396 2.53 -38.18 -19.98
N LEU A 397 1.71 -39.13 -20.45
CA LEU A 397 0.46 -39.54 -19.78
C LEU A 397 0.64 -40.05 -18.35
N ASP A 398 1.77 -40.68 -18.02
CA ASP A 398 2.03 -41.17 -16.64
C ASP A 398 2.25 -40.00 -15.68
N ARG A 399 2.94 -38.94 -16.11
CA ARG A 399 3.14 -37.74 -15.33
C ARG A 399 1.84 -36.97 -15.18
N ALA A 400 1.04 -36.87 -16.24
CA ALA A 400 -0.28 -36.24 -16.20
C ALA A 400 -1.18 -36.93 -15.17
N GLU A 401 -1.24 -38.26 -15.19
CA GLU A 401 -2.02 -39.03 -14.21
C GLU A 401 -1.57 -38.77 -12.77
N GLU A 402 -0.27 -38.74 -12.52
CA GLU A 402 0.28 -38.44 -11.19
C GLU A 402 -0.18 -37.04 -10.72
N MET A 403 -0.10 -36.02 -11.59
CA MET A 403 -0.48 -34.65 -11.23
C MET A 403 -1.98 -34.53 -10.99
N HIS A 404 -2.82 -35.07 -11.86
CA HIS A 404 -4.28 -35.06 -11.67
C HIS A 404 -4.71 -35.82 -10.39
N LYS A 405 -4.08 -36.94 -10.05
CA LYS A 405 -4.34 -37.64 -8.79
C LYS A 405 -3.93 -36.82 -7.56
N LYS A 406 -2.80 -36.12 -7.61
CA LYS A 406 -2.39 -35.23 -6.51
C LYS A 406 -3.40 -34.08 -6.32
N SER A 407 -3.87 -33.50 -7.42
CA SER A 407 -4.91 -32.46 -7.39
C SER A 407 -6.20 -33.02 -6.79
N LEU A 408 -6.67 -34.18 -7.27
CA LEU A 408 -7.88 -34.84 -6.78
C LEU A 408 -7.80 -35.15 -5.27
N ALA A 409 -6.71 -35.72 -4.81
CA ALA A 409 -6.53 -36.06 -3.39
C ALA A 409 -6.64 -34.80 -2.47
N ILE A 410 -6.16 -33.66 -2.95
CA ILE A 410 -6.30 -32.40 -2.22
C ILE A 410 -7.75 -31.92 -2.28
N ALA A 411 -8.41 -32.00 -3.44
CA ALA A 411 -9.80 -31.60 -3.60
C ALA A 411 -10.73 -32.44 -2.71
N GLU A 412 -10.50 -33.75 -2.63
CA GLU A 412 -11.21 -34.67 -1.74
C GLU A 412 -11.01 -34.30 -0.26
N LYS A 413 -9.76 -34.07 0.15
CA LYS A 413 -9.44 -33.64 1.52
C LYS A 413 -10.12 -32.34 1.92
N LEU A 414 -10.26 -31.41 0.98
CA LEU A 414 -10.90 -30.12 1.19
C LEU A 414 -12.42 -30.14 1.00
N GLY A 415 -13.00 -31.27 0.53
CA GLY A 415 -14.42 -31.39 0.19
C GLY A 415 -14.86 -30.52 -1.00
N ARG A 416 -13.93 -30.15 -1.91
CA ARG A 416 -14.18 -29.25 -3.05
C ARG A 416 -14.80 -30.05 -4.20
N GLN A 417 -16.13 -30.12 -4.24
CA GLN A 417 -16.86 -30.93 -5.22
C GLN A 417 -16.52 -30.56 -6.67
N GLU A 418 -16.52 -29.25 -7.03
CA GLU A 418 -16.14 -28.79 -8.38
C GLU A 418 -14.72 -29.21 -8.75
N GLY A 419 -13.76 -29.07 -7.82
CA GLY A 419 -12.38 -29.50 -8.04
C GLY A 419 -12.26 -31.01 -8.27
N MET A 420 -13.07 -31.80 -7.56
CA MET A 420 -13.14 -33.26 -7.75
C MET A 420 -13.70 -33.62 -9.13
N ALA A 421 -14.83 -33.01 -9.54
CA ALA A 421 -15.44 -33.24 -10.84
C ALA A 421 -14.46 -32.92 -11.97
N ASN A 422 -13.81 -31.76 -11.93
CA ASN A 422 -12.79 -31.38 -12.93
C ASN A 422 -11.65 -32.41 -13.02
N GLN A 423 -11.15 -32.92 -11.88
CA GLN A 423 -10.05 -33.90 -11.93
C GLN A 423 -10.52 -35.28 -12.37
N TYR A 424 -11.75 -35.70 -12.05
CA TYR A 424 -12.32 -36.90 -12.59
C TYR A 424 -12.51 -36.80 -14.12
N GLY A 425 -12.98 -35.66 -14.63
CA GLY A 425 -13.07 -35.37 -16.07
C GLY A 425 -11.71 -35.50 -16.78
N ASN A 426 -10.67 -34.84 -16.23
CA ASN A 426 -9.33 -34.90 -16.81
C ASN A 426 -8.74 -36.32 -16.78
N LEU A 427 -8.91 -37.05 -15.67
CA LEU A 427 -8.49 -38.46 -15.59
C LEU A 427 -9.27 -39.33 -16.58
N GLY A 428 -10.55 -39.06 -16.81
CA GLY A 428 -11.38 -39.75 -17.81
C GLY A 428 -10.84 -39.55 -19.23
N LEU A 429 -10.53 -38.30 -19.62
CA LEU A 429 -9.91 -37.98 -20.89
C LEU A 429 -8.56 -38.69 -21.06
N LEU A 430 -7.71 -38.64 -20.04
CA LEU A 430 -6.40 -39.26 -20.03
C LEU A 430 -6.51 -40.78 -20.22
N TYR A 431 -7.42 -41.47 -19.51
CA TYR A 431 -7.63 -42.91 -19.66
C TYR A 431 -8.20 -43.28 -21.03
N ARG A 432 -9.06 -42.43 -21.61
CA ARG A 432 -9.52 -42.60 -23.01
C ARG A 432 -8.34 -42.51 -23.98
N MET A 433 -7.43 -41.54 -23.83
CA MET A 433 -6.22 -41.41 -24.65
C MET A 433 -5.31 -42.66 -24.57
N ARG A 434 -5.30 -43.38 -23.43
CA ARG A 434 -4.59 -44.66 -23.27
C ARG A 434 -5.34 -45.85 -23.80
N GLY A 435 -6.59 -45.70 -24.22
CA GLY A 435 -7.47 -46.81 -24.60
C GLY A 435 -8.02 -47.61 -23.40
N GLU A 436 -7.86 -47.08 -22.17
CA GLU A 436 -8.37 -47.67 -20.93
C GLU A 436 -9.85 -47.28 -20.73
N LEU A 437 -10.72 -47.70 -21.67
CA LEU A 437 -12.08 -47.19 -21.79
C LEU A 437 -12.95 -47.45 -20.56
N ASP A 438 -12.78 -48.56 -19.84
CA ASP A 438 -13.54 -48.85 -18.62
C ASP A 438 -13.20 -47.87 -17.50
N ARG A 439 -11.93 -47.50 -17.36
CA ARG A 439 -11.49 -46.49 -16.38
C ARG A 439 -11.95 -45.11 -16.76
N ALA A 440 -11.89 -44.77 -18.05
CA ALA A 440 -12.38 -43.52 -18.57
C ALA A 440 -13.87 -43.31 -18.24
N GLU A 441 -14.68 -44.33 -18.51
CA GLU A 441 -16.11 -44.33 -18.20
C GLU A 441 -16.36 -44.18 -16.69
N GLU A 442 -15.64 -44.92 -15.86
CA GLU A 442 -15.74 -44.79 -14.39
C GLU A 442 -15.49 -43.34 -13.92
N MET A 443 -14.43 -42.70 -14.47
CA MET A 443 -14.09 -41.35 -14.07
C MET A 443 -15.15 -40.36 -14.51
N HIS A 444 -15.61 -40.38 -15.75
CA HIS A 444 -16.67 -39.49 -16.23
C HIS A 444 -18.00 -39.70 -15.51
N ARG A 445 -18.35 -40.91 -15.13
CA ARG A 445 -19.52 -41.16 -14.28
C ARG A 445 -19.39 -40.55 -12.88
N LYS A 446 -18.19 -40.57 -12.29
CA LYS A 446 -17.94 -39.91 -10.99
C LYS A 446 -18.05 -38.38 -11.14
N SER A 447 -17.51 -37.80 -12.20
CA SER A 447 -17.67 -36.39 -12.53
C SER A 447 -19.16 -36.03 -12.66
N LEU A 448 -19.89 -36.76 -13.54
CA LEU A 448 -21.30 -36.56 -13.79
C LEU A 448 -22.16 -36.56 -12.51
N ALA A 449 -21.93 -37.54 -11.63
CA ALA A 449 -22.68 -37.63 -10.37
C ALA A 449 -22.45 -36.41 -9.46
N ILE A 450 -21.28 -35.79 -9.52
CA ILE A 450 -20.98 -34.57 -8.78
C ILE A 450 -21.65 -33.38 -9.46
N GLU A 451 -21.51 -33.24 -10.78
CA GLU A 451 -22.09 -32.15 -11.56
C GLU A 451 -23.62 -32.12 -11.48
N GLU A 452 -24.27 -33.30 -11.50
CA GLU A 452 -25.73 -33.42 -11.27
C GLU A 452 -26.12 -32.92 -9.87
N LYS A 453 -25.34 -33.27 -8.83
CA LYS A 453 -25.56 -32.81 -7.45
C LYS A 453 -25.40 -31.31 -7.30
N LEU A 454 -24.46 -30.70 -8.04
CA LEU A 454 -24.22 -29.27 -8.07
C LEU A 454 -25.21 -28.52 -8.97
N GLY A 455 -25.88 -29.21 -9.88
CA GLY A 455 -26.79 -28.63 -10.87
C GLY A 455 -26.08 -27.91 -12.01
N HIS A 456 -24.81 -28.22 -12.27
CA HIS A 456 -23.98 -27.59 -13.30
C HIS A 456 -24.28 -28.18 -14.67
N GLN A 457 -25.26 -27.61 -15.37
CA GLN A 457 -25.78 -28.12 -16.65
C GLN A 457 -24.70 -28.27 -17.73
N GLU A 458 -23.72 -27.36 -17.80
CA GLU A 458 -22.60 -27.43 -18.73
C GLU A 458 -21.69 -28.63 -18.42
N GLY A 459 -21.29 -28.81 -17.15
CA GLY A 459 -20.49 -29.96 -16.70
C GLY A 459 -21.18 -31.30 -17.01
N ILE A 460 -22.50 -31.39 -16.75
CA ILE A 460 -23.32 -32.56 -17.08
C ILE A 460 -23.28 -32.83 -18.60
N ALA A 461 -23.44 -31.79 -19.42
CA ALA A 461 -23.40 -31.93 -20.88
C ALA A 461 -22.01 -32.42 -21.36
N ASN A 462 -20.92 -31.84 -20.82
CA ASN A 462 -19.56 -32.25 -21.12
C ASN A 462 -19.30 -33.72 -20.78
N ASP A 463 -19.77 -34.20 -19.61
CA ASP A 463 -19.63 -35.61 -19.23
C ASP A 463 -20.45 -36.54 -20.14
N TYR A 464 -21.65 -36.13 -20.59
CA TYR A 464 -22.40 -36.91 -21.58
C TYR A 464 -21.68 -36.96 -22.93
N VAL A 465 -21.04 -35.86 -23.39
CA VAL A 465 -20.19 -35.87 -24.59
C VAL A 465 -19.08 -36.89 -24.46
N ASN A 466 -18.34 -36.86 -23.36
CA ASN A 466 -17.20 -37.77 -23.16
C ASN A 466 -17.62 -39.23 -23.01
N LEU A 467 -18.71 -39.50 -22.31
CA LEU A 467 -19.28 -40.85 -22.21
C LEU A 467 -19.78 -41.35 -23.57
N GLY A 468 -20.37 -40.48 -24.38
CA GLY A 468 -20.77 -40.79 -25.75
C GLY A 468 -19.58 -41.12 -26.63
N SER A 469 -18.49 -40.37 -26.52
CA SER A 469 -17.25 -40.63 -27.23
C SER A 469 -16.58 -41.96 -26.80
N ILE A 470 -16.66 -42.33 -25.52
CA ILE A 470 -16.20 -43.64 -25.04
C ILE A 470 -17.06 -44.76 -25.63
N ALA A 471 -18.39 -44.59 -25.70
CA ALA A 471 -19.29 -45.54 -26.30
C ALA A 471 -19.00 -45.73 -27.81
N GLU A 472 -18.72 -44.61 -28.54
CA GLU A 472 -18.27 -44.65 -29.91
C GLU A 472 -16.96 -45.43 -30.07
N ASP A 473 -15.93 -45.17 -29.27
CA ASP A 473 -14.65 -45.87 -29.27
C ASP A 473 -14.82 -47.39 -29.03
N ARG A 474 -15.88 -47.83 -28.33
CA ARG A 474 -16.26 -49.23 -28.15
C ARG A 474 -17.12 -49.80 -29.27
N GLY A 475 -17.57 -49.00 -30.21
CA GLY A 475 -18.52 -49.38 -31.25
C GLY A 475 -19.99 -49.47 -30.77
N GLU A 476 -20.32 -48.94 -29.58
CA GLU A 476 -21.66 -48.95 -29.00
C GLU A 476 -22.46 -47.74 -29.53
N LEU A 477 -22.68 -47.69 -30.84
CA LEU A 477 -23.17 -46.52 -31.58
C LEU A 477 -24.54 -46.01 -31.11
N GLU A 478 -25.44 -46.90 -30.71
CA GLU A 478 -26.77 -46.51 -30.20
C GLU A 478 -26.64 -45.81 -28.84
N LEU A 479 -25.72 -46.27 -27.99
CA LEU A 479 -25.43 -45.65 -26.70
C LEU A 479 -24.75 -44.28 -26.91
N ALA A 480 -23.81 -44.18 -27.82
CA ALA A 480 -23.19 -42.90 -28.22
C ALA A 480 -24.23 -41.87 -28.68
N ARG A 481 -25.14 -42.31 -29.56
CA ARG A 481 -26.26 -41.45 -30.02
C ARG A 481 -27.14 -40.97 -28.90
N GLU A 482 -27.51 -41.85 -27.97
CA GLU A 482 -28.32 -41.47 -26.79
C GLU A 482 -27.63 -40.42 -25.94
N LEU A 483 -26.35 -40.63 -25.60
CA LEU A 483 -25.57 -39.75 -24.74
C LEU A 483 -25.32 -38.39 -25.39
N TRP A 484 -24.94 -38.37 -26.65
CA TRP A 484 -24.73 -37.11 -27.37
C TRP A 484 -26.04 -36.35 -27.60
N THR A 485 -27.17 -37.02 -27.78
CA THR A 485 -28.50 -36.35 -27.81
C THR A 485 -28.79 -35.64 -26.48
N LYS A 486 -28.52 -36.27 -25.34
CA LYS A 486 -28.66 -35.65 -24.02
C LYS A 486 -27.78 -34.42 -23.89
N ALA A 487 -26.52 -34.51 -24.32
CA ALA A 487 -25.59 -33.38 -24.28
C ALA A 487 -26.07 -32.20 -25.13
N ARG A 488 -26.48 -32.46 -26.39
CA ARG A 488 -27.03 -31.47 -27.31
C ARG A 488 -28.21 -30.73 -26.70
N ASP A 489 -29.18 -31.47 -26.14
CA ASP A 489 -30.39 -30.89 -25.55
C ASP A 489 -30.08 -30.03 -24.34
N LEU A 490 -29.05 -30.38 -23.54
CA LEU A 490 -28.57 -29.55 -22.42
C LEU A 490 -27.88 -28.29 -22.93
N TYR A 491 -26.97 -28.38 -23.92
CA TYR A 491 -26.32 -27.21 -24.51
C TYR A 491 -27.34 -26.27 -25.14
N ALA A 492 -28.35 -26.77 -25.84
CA ALA A 492 -29.43 -25.96 -26.40
C ALA A 492 -30.20 -25.22 -25.29
N LYS A 493 -30.50 -25.89 -24.19
CA LYS A 493 -31.22 -25.34 -23.03
C LYS A 493 -30.43 -24.21 -22.36
N ILE A 494 -29.12 -24.30 -22.28
CA ILE A 494 -28.25 -23.30 -21.65
C ILE A 494 -27.71 -22.24 -22.61
N GLY A 495 -28.10 -22.32 -23.90
CA GLY A 495 -27.76 -21.31 -24.89
C GLY A 495 -26.32 -21.37 -25.42
N MET A 496 -25.78 -22.56 -25.64
CA MET A 496 -24.45 -22.85 -26.19
C MET A 496 -24.54 -23.35 -27.66
N PRO A 497 -24.79 -22.49 -28.63
CA PRO A 497 -25.10 -22.90 -30.02
C PRO A 497 -23.92 -23.55 -30.74
N ASN A 498 -22.68 -23.20 -30.41
CA ASN A 498 -21.50 -23.81 -31.00
C ASN A 498 -21.38 -25.28 -30.61
N ASP A 499 -21.53 -25.55 -29.27
CA ASP A 499 -21.45 -26.91 -28.76
C ASP A 499 -22.62 -27.78 -29.26
N VAL A 500 -23.80 -27.19 -29.41
CA VAL A 500 -24.94 -27.86 -30.09
C VAL A 500 -24.54 -28.31 -31.48
N LYS A 501 -23.95 -27.41 -32.28
CA LYS A 501 -23.53 -27.71 -33.65
C LYS A 501 -22.48 -28.81 -33.72
N ASP A 502 -21.46 -28.75 -32.84
CA ASP A 502 -20.41 -29.77 -32.79
C ASP A 502 -20.98 -31.15 -32.48
N VAL A 503 -21.93 -31.23 -31.51
CA VAL A 503 -22.59 -32.50 -31.17
C VAL A 503 -23.51 -32.99 -32.29
N GLU A 504 -24.20 -32.09 -33.02
CA GLU A 504 -24.99 -32.45 -34.19
C GLU A 504 -24.13 -33.06 -35.30
N GLU A 505 -22.94 -32.48 -35.56
CA GLU A 505 -21.98 -33.04 -36.53
C GLU A 505 -21.56 -34.49 -36.15
N TRP A 506 -21.32 -34.76 -34.87
CA TRP A 506 -21.00 -36.13 -34.40
C TRP A 506 -22.20 -37.09 -34.53
N LEU A 507 -23.41 -36.63 -34.23
CA LEU A 507 -24.64 -37.43 -34.39
C LEU A 507 -24.90 -37.78 -35.89
N ASP A 508 -24.64 -36.86 -36.79
CA ASP A 508 -24.75 -37.09 -38.24
C ASP A 508 -23.71 -38.11 -38.72
N GLY A 509 -22.48 -38.06 -38.16
CA GLY A 509 -21.43 -39.03 -38.47
C GLY A 509 -21.76 -40.48 -38.04
N LEU A 510 -22.65 -40.68 -37.08
CA LEU A 510 -23.15 -42.01 -36.69
C LEU A 510 -24.24 -42.58 -37.60
N SER A 511 -24.70 -41.81 -38.61
CA SER A 511 -25.74 -42.26 -39.54
C SER A 511 -25.14 -43.24 -40.57
N PRO A 512 -25.86 -44.32 -40.98
CA PRO A 512 -25.35 -45.31 -41.94
C PRO A 512 -24.98 -44.72 -43.31
N GLU A 513 -25.41 -43.49 -43.61
CA GLU A 513 -25.10 -42.79 -44.87
C GLU A 513 -23.71 -42.13 -44.87
N GLY A 514 -23.10 -41.86 -43.70
CA GLY A 514 -21.76 -41.27 -43.56
C GLY A 514 -20.61 -42.29 -43.63
N ALA A 515 -20.87 -43.59 -43.64
CA ALA A 515 -19.86 -44.65 -43.71
C ALA A 515 -19.50 -45.06 -45.16
N ALA A 516 -19.95 -44.29 -46.20
CA ALA A 516 -19.79 -44.62 -47.62
C ALA A 516 -19.02 -43.51 -48.38
N GLU A 517 -18.18 -42.74 -47.75
CA GLU A 517 -17.11 -41.94 -48.38
C GLU A 517 -15.77 -42.30 -47.73
#